data_43a55d938e3bf3b0cd491c8e7c602689
#
_entry.id   43a55d938e3bf3b0cd491c8e7c602689
#
_cell.length_a   1.000
_cell.length_b   1.000
_cell.length_c   1.000
_cell.angle_alpha   90.00
_cell.angle_beta   90.00
_cell.angle_gamma   90.00
#
_symmetry.space_group_name_H-M   'P 1'
#
loop_
_entity.id
_entity.type
_entity.pdbx_description
1 polymer ?
#
loop_
_entity_poly.entity_id
_entity_poly.type
_entity_poly.pdbx_seq_one_letter_code
_entity_poly.pdbx_strand_id
1 'polypeptide(L)'
;MKKVIVAPLNWGLGHASRCAPIIKKLQKNNFTPVIASDGDSLNYLKKEFSEVEFLELPSYKISYGKNLKWSLFLKLPGFLKTFKKEQKVLQKYLQKNSNVVGIISDNRFGIYSKKIPSVYITHQTNVLSGFTTKFTTYFHQRIIKKFNECWIPDEENSIFSGKLSKTDKKLNQKYIGILSRFEAKDFPQTINVLIVLSGPEPNRSNLESKLVSVFKTSKQNICLVLGKVEKTQITSRIGNIDVVNFMLADELEKALNSSKLVICRAGYSSIMDLVKLKKKAILIPTKFQNEQEYLAKHLQEEGFFPYINESNIDDQIVELSMVKFDIDYKNEEFNSVLFHLFKGK
;
A
#
# COMPACT_ATOMS: atom_id res chain seq x y z
N MET A 1 -16.54 0.82 24.95
CA MET A 1 -15.20 0.31 24.57
C MET A 1 -14.32 1.46 24.08
N LYS A 2 -12.98 1.35 24.21
CA LYS A 2 -12.00 2.34 23.76
C LYS A 2 -11.93 2.35 22.23
N LYS A 3 -12.19 3.49 21.59
CA LYS A 3 -12.15 3.64 20.12
C LYS A 3 -10.76 4.08 19.65
N VAL A 4 -10.31 3.54 18.50
CA VAL A 4 -9.10 4.00 17.79
C VAL A 4 -9.48 4.31 16.33
N ILE A 5 -9.18 5.54 15.90
CA ILE A 5 -9.42 5.97 14.52
C ILE A 5 -8.28 5.44 13.65
N VAL A 6 -8.60 4.77 12.53
CA VAL A 6 -7.64 4.33 11.51
C VAL A 6 -7.98 5.04 10.21
N ALA A 7 -7.05 5.86 9.72
CA ALA A 7 -7.31 6.81 8.64
C ALA A 7 -6.36 6.60 7.44
N PRO A 8 -6.63 5.66 6.52
CA PRO A 8 -5.86 5.51 5.29
C PRO A 8 -6.15 6.60 4.28
N LEU A 9 -5.12 7.06 3.57
CA LEU A 9 -5.24 7.96 2.44
C LEU A 9 -5.88 7.24 1.24
N ASN A 10 -6.80 7.92 0.56
CA ASN A 10 -7.36 7.44 -0.70
C ASN A 10 -6.44 7.81 -1.87
N TRP A 11 -5.35 7.05 -2.02
CA TRP A 11 -4.43 7.15 -3.14
C TRP A 11 -4.09 5.74 -3.64
N GLY A 12 -5.01 5.17 -4.40
CA GLY A 12 -5.06 3.74 -4.70
C GLY A 12 -5.46 2.90 -3.49
N LEU A 13 -5.55 1.58 -3.67
CA LEU A 13 -5.99 0.66 -2.61
C LEU A 13 -4.89 0.26 -1.63
N GLY A 14 -3.62 0.60 -1.91
CA GLY A 14 -2.47 0.18 -1.10
C GLY A 14 -2.52 0.64 0.35
N HIS A 15 -2.96 1.89 0.61
CA HIS A 15 -3.15 2.40 1.97
C HIS A 15 -4.29 1.69 2.71
N ALA A 16 -5.41 1.49 2.02
CA ALA A 16 -6.54 0.78 2.59
C ALA A 16 -6.18 -0.67 2.92
N SER A 17 -5.51 -1.38 1.99
CA SER A 17 -5.13 -2.77 2.18
C SER A 17 -4.16 -2.97 3.35
N ARG A 18 -3.15 -2.11 3.49
CA ARG A 18 -2.18 -2.22 4.59
C ARG A 18 -2.75 -1.79 5.95
N CYS A 19 -3.85 -1.02 5.99
CA CYS A 19 -4.56 -0.74 7.24
C CYS A 19 -5.43 -1.91 7.72
N ALA A 20 -5.82 -2.84 6.84
CA ALA A 20 -6.66 -3.98 7.22
C ALA A 20 -6.06 -4.85 8.35
N PRO A 21 -4.77 -5.26 8.32
CA PRO A 21 -4.17 -6.01 9.43
C PRO A 21 -4.12 -5.21 10.73
N ILE A 22 -3.96 -3.88 10.68
CA ILE A 22 -4.00 -3.01 11.86
C ILE A 22 -5.40 -3.03 12.48
N ILE A 23 -6.45 -2.89 11.64
CA ILE A 23 -7.85 -2.92 12.08
C ILE A 23 -8.16 -4.26 12.75
N LYS A 24 -7.81 -5.39 12.13
CA LYS A 24 -7.98 -6.74 12.69
C LYS A 24 -7.23 -6.89 14.03
N LYS A 25 -5.99 -6.41 14.12
CA LYS A 25 -5.22 -6.47 15.38
C LYS A 25 -5.78 -5.56 16.47
N LEU A 26 -6.32 -4.38 16.15
CA LEU A 26 -7.01 -3.53 17.12
C LEU A 26 -8.23 -4.25 17.74
N GLN A 27 -9.04 -4.90 16.90
CA GLN A 27 -10.20 -5.69 17.37
C GLN A 27 -9.76 -6.83 18.30
N LYS A 28 -8.70 -7.57 17.93
CA LYS A 28 -8.12 -8.63 18.76
C LYS A 28 -7.56 -8.14 20.10
N ASN A 29 -7.20 -6.85 20.20
CA ASN A 29 -6.69 -6.21 21.43
C ASN A 29 -7.76 -5.40 22.19
N ASN A 30 -9.04 -5.70 21.98
CA ASN A 30 -10.20 -5.09 22.66
C ASN A 30 -10.35 -3.57 22.41
N PHE A 31 -9.87 -3.07 21.27
CA PHE A 31 -10.19 -1.74 20.77
C PHE A 31 -11.32 -1.83 19.73
N THR A 32 -12.14 -0.78 19.69
CA THR A 32 -13.14 -0.61 18.64
C THR A 32 -12.55 0.30 17.56
N PRO A 33 -12.17 -0.22 16.38
CA PRO A 33 -11.68 0.62 15.30
C PRO A 33 -12.78 1.50 14.73
N VAL A 34 -12.41 2.71 14.31
CA VAL A 34 -13.24 3.62 13.50
C VAL A 34 -12.49 3.90 12.22
N ILE A 35 -13.02 3.49 11.09
CA ILE A 35 -12.36 3.65 9.79
C ILE A 35 -12.70 5.01 9.20
N ALA A 36 -11.68 5.86 9.03
CA ALA A 36 -11.84 7.21 8.53
C ALA A 36 -11.16 7.39 7.16
N SER A 37 -11.91 7.46 6.08
CA SER A 37 -11.36 7.60 4.72
C SER A 37 -12.36 8.27 3.77
N ASP A 38 -12.05 8.27 2.47
CA ASP A 38 -12.92 8.73 1.40
C ASP A 38 -12.80 7.82 0.16
N GLY A 39 -13.72 7.97 -0.79
CA GLY A 39 -13.68 7.37 -2.13
C GLY A 39 -13.48 5.86 -2.13
N ASP A 40 -12.64 5.38 -3.05
CA ASP A 40 -12.43 3.94 -3.28
C ASP A 40 -11.83 3.22 -2.08
N SER A 41 -10.94 3.87 -1.33
CA SER A 41 -10.38 3.32 -0.10
C SER A 41 -11.46 3.07 0.97
N LEU A 42 -12.40 4.01 1.12
CA LEU A 42 -13.52 3.84 2.05
C LEU A 42 -14.48 2.74 1.58
N ASN A 43 -14.80 2.72 0.28
CA ASN A 43 -15.67 1.71 -0.31
C ASN A 43 -15.09 0.29 -0.19
N TYR A 44 -13.78 0.16 -0.42
CA TYR A 44 -13.07 -1.10 -0.22
C TYR A 44 -13.16 -1.57 1.23
N LEU A 45 -12.83 -0.70 2.20
CA LEU A 45 -12.85 -1.05 3.61
C LEU A 45 -14.26 -1.33 4.15
N LYS A 46 -15.30 -0.71 3.59
CA LYS A 46 -16.71 -1.05 3.90
C LYS A 46 -17.08 -2.48 3.48
N LYS A 47 -16.50 -2.98 2.38
CA LYS A 47 -16.70 -4.37 1.93
C LYS A 47 -15.96 -5.37 2.82
N GLU A 48 -14.77 -5.00 3.32
CA GLU A 48 -13.94 -5.87 4.18
C GLU A 48 -14.40 -5.88 5.65
N PHE A 49 -15.02 -4.80 6.13
CA PHE A 49 -15.37 -4.59 7.53
C PHE A 49 -16.78 -4.03 7.69
N SER A 50 -17.83 -4.85 7.44
CA SER A 50 -19.23 -4.40 7.46
C SER A 50 -19.70 -3.89 8.83
N GLU A 51 -19.15 -4.42 9.93
CA GLU A 51 -19.57 -4.16 11.31
C GLU A 51 -18.78 -3.05 12.01
N VAL A 52 -17.93 -2.32 11.29
CA VAL A 52 -17.09 -1.26 11.84
C VAL A 52 -17.70 0.11 11.59
N GLU A 53 -17.56 1.04 12.54
CA GLU A 53 -17.97 2.43 12.36
C GLU A 53 -17.12 3.15 11.31
N PHE A 54 -17.76 3.92 10.43
CA PHE A 54 -17.10 4.67 9.36
C PHE A 54 -17.27 6.18 9.55
N LEU A 55 -16.18 6.91 9.31
CA LEU A 55 -16.13 8.36 9.26
C LEU A 55 -15.67 8.82 7.87
N GLU A 56 -16.55 9.43 7.11
CA GLU A 56 -16.19 9.97 5.81
C GLU A 56 -15.36 11.24 5.95
N LEU A 57 -14.22 11.28 5.26
CA LEU A 57 -13.27 12.39 5.28
C LEU A 57 -13.26 13.16 3.95
N PRO A 58 -12.83 14.44 3.98
CA PRO A 58 -12.66 15.21 2.75
C PRO A 58 -11.60 14.59 1.82
N SER A 59 -11.90 14.56 0.52
CA SER A 59 -10.98 14.05 -0.50
C SER A 59 -9.88 15.04 -0.84
N TYR A 60 -8.63 14.54 -0.96
CA TYR A 60 -7.50 15.30 -1.50
C TYR A 60 -7.54 15.45 -3.02
N LYS A 61 -8.43 14.73 -3.72
CA LYS A 61 -8.59 14.75 -5.19
C LYS A 61 -7.25 14.59 -5.91
N ILE A 62 -6.43 13.65 -5.44
CA ILE A 62 -5.13 13.37 -6.04
C ILE A 62 -5.39 12.70 -7.40
N SER A 63 -4.93 13.35 -8.48
CA SER A 63 -4.99 12.80 -9.83
C SER A 63 -3.60 12.64 -10.40
N TYR A 64 -3.36 11.52 -11.07
CA TYR A 64 -2.14 11.30 -11.83
C TYR A 64 -2.22 12.10 -13.14
N GLY A 65 -1.36 13.11 -13.30
CA GLY A 65 -1.22 13.86 -14.54
C GLY A 65 0.18 13.68 -15.13
N LYS A 66 0.34 13.90 -16.44
CA LYS A 66 1.65 13.81 -17.13
C LYS A 66 2.74 14.71 -16.51
N ASN A 67 2.37 15.72 -15.72
CA ASN A 67 3.26 16.65 -15.03
C ASN A 67 2.99 16.70 -13.52
N LEU A 68 3.21 15.58 -12.82
CA LEU A 68 3.00 15.47 -11.37
C LEU A 68 3.75 16.57 -10.58
N LYS A 69 4.94 16.96 -11.04
CA LYS A 69 5.82 17.96 -10.39
C LYS A 69 5.19 19.37 -10.32
N TRP A 70 4.64 19.87 -11.41
CA TRP A 70 3.97 21.17 -11.46
C TRP A 70 2.58 21.14 -10.84
N SER A 71 1.89 20.00 -10.94
CA SER A 71 0.55 19.87 -10.35
C SER A 71 0.56 19.87 -8.82
N LEU A 72 1.63 19.44 -8.17
CA LEU A 72 1.75 19.50 -6.70
C LEU A 72 1.86 20.95 -6.18
N PHE A 73 2.65 21.80 -6.84
CA PHE A 73 2.77 23.22 -6.47
C PHE A 73 1.47 23.99 -6.69
N LEU A 74 0.81 23.78 -7.82
CA LEU A 74 -0.47 24.43 -8.14
C LEU A 74 -1.62 23.92 -7.25
N LYS A 75 -1.51 22.71 -6.69
CA LYS A 75 -2.51 22.11 -5.79
C LYS A 75 -2.28 22.40 -4.30
N LEU A 76 -1.17 23.08 -3.94
CA LEU A 76 -0.83 23.37 -2.54
C LEU A 76 -1.95 24.10 -1.77
N PRO A 77 -2.65 25.12 -2.32
CA PRO A 77 -3.77 25.77 -1.64
C PRO A 77 -4.95 24.81 -1.40
N GLY A 78 -5.24 23.96 -2.37
CA GLY A 78 -6.28 22.92 -2.26
C GLY A 78 -5.95 21.89 -1.19
N PHE A 79 -4.68 21.51 -1.13
CA PHE A 79 -4.14 20.58 -0.13
C PHE A 79 -4.28 21.15 1.30
N LEU A 80 -3.88 22.40 1.51
CA LEU A 80 -4.03 23.10 2.81
C LEU A 80 -5.52 23.27 3.20
N LYS A 81 -6.40 23.50 2.21
CA LYS A 81 -7.85 23.59 2.45
C LYS A 81 -8.40 22.22 2.90
N THR A 82 -8.00 21.13 2.25
CA THR A 82 -8.41 19.77 2.62
C THR A 82 -7.87 19.39 4.00
N PHE A 83 -6.60 19.68 4.29
CA PHE A 83 -6.01 19.51 5.61
C PHE A 83 -6.82 20.19 6.72
N LYS A 84 -7.20 21.47 6.53
CA LYS A 84 -8.03 22.21 7.49
C LYS A 84 -9.44 21.60 7.63
N LYS A 85 -10.02 21.10 6.54
CA LYS A 85 -11.31 20.40 6.59
C LYS A 85 -11.22 19.08 7.37
N GLU A 86 -10.17 18.29 7.16
CA GLU A 86 -9.93 17.07 7.93
C GLU A 86 -9.86 17.37 9.44
N GLN A 87 -9.09 18.39 9.83
CA GLN A 87 -9.00 18.82 11.24
C GLN A 87 -10.37 19.18 11.82
N LYS A 88 -11.22 19.89 11.06
CA LYS A 88 -12.58 20.23 11.51
C LYS A 88 -13.47 19.00 11.68
N VAL A 89 -13.44 18.07 10.73
CA VAL A 89 -14.21 16.81 10.81
C VAL A 89 -13.75 15.99 12.01
N LEU A 90 -12.45 15.82 12.19
CA LEU A 90 -11.88 15.10 13.31
C LEU A 90 -12.27 15.73 14.65
N GLN A 91 -12.11 17.05 14.82
CA GLN A 91 -12.48 17.76 16.05
C GLN A 91 -13.96 17.59 16.38
N LYS A 92 -14.86 17.74 15.39
CA LYS A 92 -16.29 17.53 15.57
C LYS A 92 -16.60 16.08 15.99
N TYR A 93 -15.90 15.11 15.42
CA TYR A 93 -16.04 13.70 15.80
C TYR A 93 -15.57 13.45 17.24
N LEU A 94 -14.41 13.97 17.63
CA LEU A 94 -13.83 13.81 18.96
C LEU A 94 -14.69 14.47 20.07
N GLN A 95 -15.33 15.60 19.76
CA GLN A 95 -16.27 16.25 20.72
C GLN A 95 -17.47 15.36 21.06
N LYS A 96 -17.92 14.53 20.10
CA LYS A 96 -19.07 13.63 20.28
C LYS A 96 -18.68 12.24 20.81
N ASN A 97 -17.40 11.89 20.77
CA ASN A 97 -16.88 10.57 21.09
C ASN A 97 -15.70 10.67 22.05
N SER A 98 -15.98 10.87 23.34
CA SER A 98 -14.96 11.00 24.40
C SER A 98 -14.17 9.71 24.66
N ASN A 99 -14.66 8.58 24.16
CA ASN A 99 -14.02 7.27 24.27
C ASN A 99 -12.97 6.98 23.19
N VAL A 100 -12.66 7.95 22.31
CA VAL A 100 -11.54 7.83 21.36
C VAL A 100 -10.23 8.02 22.10
N VAL A 101 -9.39 7.00 22.11
CA VAL A 101 -8.12 6.94 22.86
C VAL A 101 -6.88 6.96 21.97
N GLY A 102 -7.04 6.81 20.63
CA GLY A 102 -5.92 6.78 19.70
C GLY A 102 -6.32 7.12 18.27
N ILE A 103 -5.33 7.59 17.51
CA ILE A 103 -5.46 7.90 16.08
C ILE A 103 -4.27 7.27 15.35
N ILE A 104 -4.55 6.51 14.30
CA ILE A 104 -3.56 5.96 13.38
C ILE A 104 -3.84 6.54 12.00
N SER A 105 -2.96 7.39 11.51
CA SER A 105 -3.09 8.06 10.22
C SER A 105 -2.11 7.48 9.22
N ASP A 106 -2.60 6.85 8.17
CA ASP A 106 -1.77 6.39 7.07
C ASP A 106 -1.77 7.41 5.94
N ASN A 107 -0.74 8.24 5.95
CA ASN A 107 -0.51 9.35 5.02
C ASN A 107 -1.65 10.40 4.95
N ARG A 108 -2.56 10.46 5.92
CA ARG A 108 -3.54 11.53 6.05
C ARG A 108 -3.04 12.64 6.97
N PHE A 109 -2.67 13.74 6.36
CA PHE A 109 -1.87 14.79 7.01
C PHE A 109 -2.63 15.57 8.08
N GLY A 110 -3.96 15.68 7.96
CA GLY A 110 -4.82 16.44 8.87
C GLY A 110 -5.41 15.58 10.00
N ILE A 111 -5.20 14.27 10.03
CA ILE A 111 -5.84 13.38 11.01
C ILE A 111 -4.89 13.11 12.18
N TYR A 112 -4.77 14.07 13.08
CA TYR A 112 -4.04 13.98 14.35
C TYR A 112 -4.65 14.89 15.41
N SER A 113 -4.36 14.61 16.68
CA SER A 113 -4.78 15.42 17.83
C SER A 113 -3.61 15.71 18.75
N LYS A 114 -3.61 16.89 19.38
CA LYS A 114 -2.65 17.20 20.46
C LYS A 114 -3.06 16.60 21.82
N LYS A 115 -4.33 16.19 21.95
CA LYS A 115 -4.92 15.68 23.20
C LYS A 115 -4.96 14.15 23.26
N ILE A 116 -4.93 13.50 22.11
CA ILE A 116 -5.06 12.05 21.96
C ILE A 116 -3.83 11.52 21.23
N PRO A 117 -3.19 10.46 21.71
CA PRO A 117 -2.05 9.85 21.03
C PRO A 117 -2.34 9.60 19.55
N SER A 118 -1.46 10.11 18.70
CA SER A 118 -1.62 10.06 17.25
C SER A 118 -0.36 9.51 16.61
N VAL A 119 -0.52 8.52 15.74
CA VAL A 119 0.54 7.84 15.01
C VAL A 119 0.43 8.16 13.52
N TYR A 120 1.55 8.37 12.87
CA TYR A 120 1.64 8.50 11.42
C TYR A 120 2.29 7.28 10.81
N ILE A 121 1.64 6.63 9.86
CA ILE A 121 2.22 5.50 9.12
C ILE A 121 2.75 6.00 7.79
N THR A 122 4.00 5.69 7.49
CA THR A 122 4.59 5.90 6.17
C THR A 122 5.84 5.05 5.99
N HIS A 123 6.09 4.59 4.78
CA HIS A 123 7.37 4.00 4.36
C HIS A 123 8.28 5.03 3.67
N GLN A 124 7.82 6.29 3.59
CA GLN A 124 8.56 7.38 2.97
C GLN A 124 8.71 8.56 3.93
N THR A 125 9.70 8.53 4.79
CA THR A 125 10.10 9.72 5.55
C THR A 125 10.95 10.66 4.71
N ASN A 126 11.56 10.12 3.64
CA ASN A 126 12.23 10.85 2.57
C ASN A 126 11.43 10.71 1.27
N VAL A 127 10.90 11.82 0.75
CA VAL A 127 10.06 11.82 -0.45
C VAL A 127 10.92 12.01 -1.68
N LEU A 128 11.07 10.98 -2.52
CA LEU A 128 11.81 11.06 -3.76
C LEU A 128 10.99 11.79 -4.84
N SER A 129 11.28 13.06 -5.07
CA SER A 129 10.58 13.91 -6.05
C SER A 129 11.55 14.60 -7.04
N GLY A 130 12.72 14.01 -7.27
CA GLY A 130 13.76 14.59 -8.13
C GLY A 130 14.39 15.84 -7.51
N PHE A 131 14.49 16.93 -8.25
CA PHE A 131 15.10 18.19 -7.77
C PHE A 131 14.41 18.78 -6.53
N THR A 132 13.16 18.48 -6.29
CA THR A 132 12.39 18.98 -5.13
C THR A 132 12.49 18.08 -3.90
N THR A 133 13.25 16.99 -3.95
CA THR A 133 13.35 15.98 -2.86
C THR A 133 13.64 16.60 -1.50
N LYS A 134 14.61 17.49 -1.38
CA LYS A 134 14.96 18.12 -0.09
C LYS A 134 13.79 18.94 0.48
N PHE A 135 13.10 19.69 -0.38
CA PHE A 135 11.98 20.53 0.00
C PHE A 135 10.75 19.70 0.39
N THR A 136 10.35 18.75 -0.44
CA THR A 136 9.21 17.86 -0.16
C THR A 136 9.45 17.03 1.08
N THR A 137 10.65 16.49 1.27
CA THR A 137 11.06 15.76 2.47
C THR A 137 10.95 16.64 3.72
N TYR A 138 11.47 17.86 3.68
CA TYR A 138 11.41 18.80 4.82
C TYR A 138 9.96 19.08 5.24
N PHE A 139 9.06 19.37 4.28
CA PHE A 139 7.65 19.60 4.59
C PHE A 139 6.95 18.36 5.12
N HIS A 140 7.23 17.20 4.52
CA HIS A 140 6.66 15.92 4.98
C HIS A 140 7.09 15.61 6.41
N GLN A 141 8.38 15.75 6.72
CA GLN A 141 8.90 15.55 8.08
C GLN A 141 8.31 16.54 9.09
N ARG A 142 8.03 17.80 8.70
CA ARG A 142 7.30 18.74 9.57
C ARG A 142 5.88 18.31 9.88
N ILE A 143 5.22 17.61 8.95
CA ILE A 143 3.91 17.01 9.21
C ILE A 143 4.05 15.84 10.17
N ILE A 144 4.98 14.92 9.92
CA ILE A 144 5.24 13.76 10.78
C ILE A 144 5.52 14.19 12.23
N LYS A 145 6.27 15.27 12.45
CA LYS A 145 6.56 15.81 13.79
C LYS A 145 5.34 16.30 14.59
N LYS A 146 4.15 16.37 13.99
CA LYS A 146 2.90 16.67 14.71
C LYS A 146 2.29 15.46 15.38
N PHE A 147 2.76 14.27 15.04
CA PHE A 147 2.34 13.00 15.60
C PHE A 147 3.27 12.56 16.74
N ASN A 148 2.78 11.73 17.63
CA ASN A 148 3.56 11.20 18.75
C ASN A 148 4.63 10.21 18.26
N GLU A 149 4.28 9.38 17.27
CA GLU A 149 5.15 8.38 16.68
C GLU A 149 4.97 8.32 15.17
N CYS A 150 6.03 7.93 14.48
CA CYS A 150 6.01 7.57 13.06
C CYS A 150 6.27 6.07 12.94
N TRP A 151 5.28 5.32 12.50
CA TRP A 151 5.40 3.89 12.28
C TRP A 151 5.81 3.61 10.84
N ILE A 152 6.92 2.91 10.71
CA ILE A 152 7.48 2.50 9.41
C ILE A 152 7.12 1.03 9.20
N PRO A 153 6.27 0.69 8.22
CA PRO A 153 5.98 -0.70 7.89
C PRO A 153 7.15 -1.31 7.11
N ASP A 154 8.23 -1.57 7.81
CA ASP A 154 9.47 -2.17 7.33
C ASP A 154 10.20 -2.81 8.52
N GLU A 155 11.21 -3.59 8.24
CA GLU A 155 12.15 -4.10 9.23
C GLU A 155 13.16 -3.03 9.66
N GLU A 156 13.79 -3.24 10.80
CA GLU A 156 14.91 -2.40 11.23
C GLU A 156 15.95 -2.26 10.12
N ASN A 157 16.57 -1.09 10.01
CA ASN A 157 17.50 -0.72 8.95
C ASN A 157 16.88 -0.47 7.56
N SER A 158 15.55 -0.42 7.44
CA SER A 158 14.89 -0.06 6.17
C SER A 158 15.19 -1.03 5.03
N ILE A 159 15.17 -2.32 5.29
CA ILE A 159 15.58 -3.36 4.34
C ILE A 159 14.83 -3.24 3.01
N PHE A 160 13.51 -3.07 3.05
CA PHE A 160 12.68 -3.04 1.84
C PHE A 160 12.47 -1.64 1.29
N SER A 161 12.38 -0.63 2.15
CA SER A 161 12.17 0.76 1.72
C SER A 161 13.47 1.53 1.46
N GLY A 162 14.61 1.03 1.94
CA GLY A 162 15.92 1.62 1.74
C GLY A 162 15.98 3.10 2.15
N LYS A 163 16.43 3.95 1.23
CA LYS A 163 16.55 5.41 1.44
C LYS A 163 15.22 6.12 1.71
N LEU A 164 14.09 5.50 1.38
CA LEU A 164 12.78 6.12 1.58
C LEU A 164 12.45 6.31 3.05
N SER A 165 12.77 5.35 3.91
CA SER A 165 12.48 5.42 5.35
C SER A 165 13.71 5.65 6.23
N LYS A 166 14.92 5.52 5.67
CA LYS A 166 16.15 5.78 6.39
C LYS A 166 16.26 7.28 6.73
N THR A 167 15.98 7.63 7.95
CA THR A 167 16.00 9.03 8.38
C THR A 167 17.05 9.32 9.42
N ASP A 168 17.34 10.62 9.48
CA ASP A 168 18.03 11.28 10.54
C ASP A 168 17.26 11.15 11.88
N LYS A 169 17.96 11.02 13.01
CA LYS A 169 17.47 10.78 14.40
C LYS A 169 16.41 11.78 14.93
N LYS A 170 15.88 12.68 14.08
CA LYS A 170 14.95 13.76 14.46
C LYS A 170 13.47 13.40 14.50
N LEU A 171 13.09 12.20 14.06
CA LEU A 171 11.72 11.71 14.08
C LEU A 171 11.62 10.57 15.09
N ASN A 172 10.52 10.53 15.86
CA ASN A 172 10.22 9.39 16.72
C ASN A 172 9.69 8.22 15.88
N GLN A 173 10.61 7.54 15.17
CA GLN A 173 10.33 6.44 14.27
C GLN A 173 10.35 5.11 15.02
N LYS A 174 9.42 4.24 14.63
CA LYS A 174 9.38 2.84 15.04
C LYS A 174 9.17 1.97 13.80
N TYR A 175 10.05 1.06 13.56
CA TYR A 175 9.86 0.00 12.58
C TYR A 175 8.86 -1.00 13.16
N ILE A 176 7.85 -1.35 12.37
CA ILE A 176 6.73 -2.15 12.85
C ILE A 176 6.64 -3.52 12.20
N GLY A 177 7.67 -3.91 11.46
CA GLY A 177 7.72 -5.16 10.71
C GLY A 177 6.86 -5.12 9.43
N ILE A 178 6.74 -6.26 8.81
CA ILE A 178 6.00 -6.44 7.57
C ILE A 178 4.50 -6.29 7.80
N LEU A 179 3.90 -5.36 7.08
CA LEU A 179 2.49 -5.04 7.18
C LEU A 179 1.74 -5.54 5.94
N SER A 180 1.28 -6.78 5.99
CA SER A 180 0.46 -7.41 4.97
C SER A 180 -0.88 -7.88 5.55
N ARG A 181 -1.90 -7.89 4.72
CA ARG A 181 -3.22 -8.46 5.05
C ARG A 181 -3.31 -9.96 4.80
N PHE A 182 -2.29 -10.55 4.20
CA PHE A 182 -2.24 -11.94 3.77
C PHE A 182 -1.39 -12.80 4.70
N GLU A 183 -1.72 -14.08 4.75
CA GLU A 183 -0.98 -15.10 5.47
C GLU A 183 -0.49 -16.18 4.51
N ALA A 184 0.72 -16.68 4.74
CA ALA A 184 1.25 -17.80 3.98
C ALA A 184 0.45 -19.06 4.34
N LYS A 185 -0.12 -19.70 3.32
CA LYS A 185 -0.93 -20.91 3.45
C LYS A 185 -0.47 -21.93 2.40
N ASP A 186 -0.52 -23.18 2.76
CA ASP A 186 -0.20 -24.26 1.83
C ASP A 186 -1.38 -24.53 0.90
N PHE A 187 -1.24 -24.10 -0.34
CA PHE A 187 -2.20 -24.36 -1.42
C PHE A 187 -1.51 -25.06 -2.60
N PRO A 188 -2.19 -25.95 -3.31
CA PRO A 188 -1.66 -26.49 -4.56
C PRO A 188 -1.25 -25.39 -5.54
N GLN A 189 -0.06 -25.51 -6.11
CA GLN A 189 0.51 -24.52 -7.05
C GLN A 189 -0.13 -24.66 -8.45
N THR A 190 -1.38 -24.24 -8.58
CA THR A 190 -2.18 -24.39 -9.80
C THR A 190 -1.96 -23.27 -10.83
N ILE A 191 -1.44 -22.13 -10.41
CA ILE A 191 -1.18 -20.96 -11.26
C ILE A 191 0.33 -20.86 -11.52
N ASN A 192 0.75 -20.96 -12.78
CA ASN A 192 2.17 -20.80 -13.11
C ASN A 192 2.61 -19.33 -12.95
N VAL A 193 1.81 -18.40 -13.52
CA VAL A 193 2.07 -16.96 -13.44
C VAL A 193 0.81 -16.23 -13.04
N LEU A 194 0.85 -15.53 -11.92
CA LEU A 194 -0.19 -14.61 -11.48
C LEU A 194 0.23 -13.18 -11.80
N ILE A 195 -0.52 -12.50 -12.63
CA ILE A 195 -0.29 -11.10 -12.99
C ILE A 195 -1.29 -10.25 -12.20
N VAL A 196 -0.79 -9.35 -11.34
CA VAL A 196 -1.64 -8.45 -10.54
C VAL A 196 -1.39 -7.01 -10.97
N LEU A 197 -2.34 -6.46 -11.71
CA LEU A 197 -2.26 -5.07 -12.17
C LEU A 197 -2.79 -4.11 -11.10
N SER A 198 -2.17 -2.96 -11.06
CA SER A 198 -2.58 -1.84 -10.19
C SER A 198 -2.14 -0.51 -10.81
N GLY A 199 -2.61 0.59 -10.21
CA GLY A 199 -2.26 1.93 -10.64
C GLY A 199 -3.32 2.59 -11.51
N PRO A 200 -3.11 3.87 -11.85
CA PRO A 200 -4.08 4.68 -12.57
C PRO A 200 -4.07 4.43 -14.07
N GLU A 201 -5.18 4.78 -14.72
CA GLU A 201 -5.25 4.87 -16.16
C GLU A 201 -4.46 6.08 -16.70
N PRO A 202 -3.89 5.99 -17.92
CA PRO A 202 -3.89 4.84 -18.85
C PRO A 202 -2.75 3.83 -18.60
N ASN A 203 -1.88 4.06 -17.59
CA ASN A 203 -0.67 3.25 -17.38
C ASN A 203 -1.01 1.78 -17.08
N ARG A 204 -2.13 1.54 -16.41
CA ARG A 204 -2.57 0.19 -16.10
C ARG A 204 -3.03 -0.56 -17.35
N SER A 205 -3.89 0.04 -18.20
CA SER A 205 -4.37 -0.58 -19.43
C SER A 205 -3.25 -0.75 -20.47
N ASN A 206 -2.27 0.15 -20.50
CA ASN A 206 -1.09 0.00 -21.36
C ASN A 206 -0.26 -1.22 -20.95
N LEU A 207 -0.05 -1.43 -19.64
CA LEU A 207 0.65 -2.61 -19.14
C LEU A 207 -0.14 -3.90 -19.41
N GLU A 208 -1.48 -3.86 -19.19
CA GLU A 208 -2.40 -4.95 -19.50
C GLU A 208 -2.20 -5.43 -20.96
N SER A 209 -2.30 -4.51 -21.92
CA SER A 209 -2.17 -4.81 -23.34
C SER A 209 -0.83 -5.46 -23.71
N LYS A 210 0.28 -4.97 -23.12
CA LYS A 210 1.61 -5.53 -23.34
C LYS A 210 1.73 -6.95 -22.80
N LEU A 211 1.33 -7.18 -21.54
CA LEU A 211 1.43 -8.49 -20.92
C LEU A 211 0.51 -9.51 -21.60
N VAL A 212 -0.70 -9.11 -21.99
CA VAL A 212 -1.59 -9.96 -22.79
C VAL A 212 -0.93 -10.34 -24.11
N SER A 213 -0.29 -9.40 -24.82
CA SER A 213 0.35 -9.69 -26.11
C SER A 213 1.47 -10.72 -25.98
N VAL A 214 2.24 -10.70 -24.91
CA VAL A 214 3.36 -11.63 -24.66
C VAL A 214 2.84 -12.99 -24.19
N PHE A 215 1.87 -13.02 -23.28
CA PHE A 215 1.45 -14.26 -22.63
C PHE A 215 0.28 -14.99 -23.31
N LYS A 216 -0.45 -14.37 -24.25
CA LYS A 216 -1.63 -14.99 -24.90
C LYS A 216 -1.36 -16.32 -25.62
N THR A 217 -0.12 -16.55 -26.07
CA THR A 217 0.32 -17.77 -26.76
C THR A 217 1.09 -18.73 -25.83
N SER A 218 1.31 -18.34 -24.58
CA SER A 218 2.01 -19.16 -23.59
C SER A 218 1.23 -20.46 -23.33
N LYS A 219 1.95 -21.56 -23.12
CA LYS A 219 1.37 -22.83 -22.68
C LYS A 219 1.20 -22.91 -21.15
N GLN A 220 1.61 -21.87 -20.42
CA GLN A 220 1.51 -21.82 -18.96
C GLN A 220 0.07 -21.47 -18.52
N ASN A 221 -0.30 -21.91 -17.34
CA ASN A 221 -1.55 -21.49 -16.70
C ASN A 221 -1.37 -20.10 -16.07
N ILE A 222 -2.01 -19.11 -16.66
CA ILE A 222 -1.84 -17.70 -16.30
C ILE A 222 -3.15 -17.14 -15.80
N CYS A 223 -3.10 -16.44 -14.66
CA CYS A 223 -4.20 -15.66 -14.13
C CYS A 223 -3.84 -14.17 -14.15
N LEU A 224 -4.69 -13.34 -14.74
CA LEU A 224 -4.54 -11.89 -14.83
C LEU A 224 -5.62 -11.17 -14.05
N VAL A 225 -5.24 -10.49 -12.97
CA VAL A 225 -6.12 -9.66 -12.15
C VAL A 225 -5.95 -8.20 -12.58
N LEU A 226 -6.99 -7.59 -13.13
CA LEU A 226 -6.93 -6.25 -13.73
C LEU A 226 -6.86 -5.11 -12.70
N GLY A 227 -7.27 -5.35 -11.45
CA GLY A 227 -7.31 -4.31 -10.41
C GLY A 227 -8.40 -3.25 -10.64
N LYS A 228 -9.45 -3.57 -11.41
CA LYS A 228 -10.62 -2.71 -11.68
C LYS A 228 -11.74 -3.08 -10.71
N VAL A 229 -11.86 -2.37 -9.59
CA VAL A 229 -12.94 -2.62 -8.61
C VAL A 229 -14.26 -2.09 -9.16
N GLU A 230 -15.09 -2.99 -9.63
CA GLU A 230 -16.43 -2.73 -10.20
C GLU A 230 -17.53 -3.25 -9.26
N LYS A 231 -18.79 -3.08 -9.65
CA LYS A 231 -19.94 -3.55 -8.85
C LYS A 231 -19.96 -5.07 -8.73
N THR A 232 -19.67 -5.76 -9.84
CA THR A 232 -19.65 -7.22 -9.95
C THR A 232 -18.29 -7.70 -10.42
N GLN A 233 -17.87 -8.85 -9.93
CA GLN A 233 -16.70 -9.54 -10.44
C GLN A 233 -17.04 -10.17 -11.80
N ILE A 234 -16.16 -9.97 -12.77
CA ILE A 234 -16.29 -10.49 -14.13
C ILE A 234 -15.05 -11.31 -14.44
N THR A 235 -15.27 -12.53 -14.89
CA THR A 235 -14.22 -13.40 -15.39
C THR A 235 -14.34 -13.59 -16.90
N SER A 236 -13.20 -13.63 -17.58
CA SER A 236 -13.13 -13.88 -19.02
C SER A 236 -11.85 -14.64 -19.36
N ARG A 237 -11.67 -15.04 -20.60
CA ARG A 237 -10.47 -15.74 -21.04
C ARG A 237 -9.94 -15.14 -22.35
N ILE A 238 -8.62 -14.91 -22.39
CA ILE A 238 -7.91 -14.41 -23.57
C ILE A 238 -6.78 -15.39 -23.89
N GLY A 239 -6.99 -16.24 -24.91
CA GLY A 239 -6.07 -17.34 -25.18
C GLY A 239 -5.97 -18.28 -23.96
N ASN A 240 -4.77 -18.42 -23.39
CA ASN A 240 -4.52 -19.23 -22.20
C ASN A 240 -4.51 -18.41 -20.89
N ILE A 241 -4.95 -17.15 -20.92
CA ILE A 241 -4.99 -16.27 -19.77
C ILE A 241 -6.41 -16.23 -19.22
N ASP A 242 -6.59 -16.66 -17.98
CA ASP A 242 -7.82 -16.41 -17.21
C ASP A 242 -7.77 -14.99 -16.65
N VAL A 243 -8.74 -14.16 -17.02
CA VAL A 243 -8.77 -12.73 -16.68
C VAL A 243 -9.88 -12.46 -15.69
N VAL A 244 -9.57 -11.74 -14.61
CA VAL A 244 -10.52 -11.31 -13.58
C VAL A 244 -10.40 -9.80 -13.40
N ASN A 245 -11.52 -9.07 -13.41
CA ASN A 245 -11.48 -7.61 -13.27
C ASN A 245 -10.94 -7.17 -11.89
N PHE A 246 -11.28 -7.84 -10.80
CA PHE A 246 -10.71 -7.65 -9.45
C PHE A 246 -10.91 -8.90 -8.61
N MET A 247 -10.09 -9.04 -7.56
CA MET A 247 -10.25 -10.03 -6.50
C MET A 247 -10.31 -9.32 -5.14
N LEU A 248 -11.18 -9.77 -4.24
CA LEU A 248 -11.18 -9.37 -2.84
C LEU A 248 -10.03 -10.04 -2.09
N ALA A 249 -9.86 -9.70 -0.78
CA ALA A 249 -8.69 -10.15 -0.03
C ALA A 249 -8.51 -11.66 -0.01
N ASP A 250 -9.56 -12.42 0.30
CA ASP A 250 -9.47 -13.89 0.44
C ASP A 250 -9.18 -14.58 -0.90
N GLU A 251 -9.78 -14.08 -1.99
CA GLU A 251 -9.54 -14.61 -3.35
C GLU A 251 -8.12 -14.32 -3.81
N LEU A 252 -7.65 -13.09 -3.59
CA LEU A 252 -6.30 -12.70 -3.97
C LEU A 252 -5.24 -13.42 -3.12
N GLU A 253 -5.49 -13.62 -1.82
CA GLU A 253 -4.64 -14.43 -0.95
C GLU A 253 -4.51 -15.85 -1.48
N LYS A 254 -5.64 -16.49 -1.83
CA LYS A 254 -5.64 -17.83 -2.40
C LYS A 254 -4.88 -17.87 -3.73
N ALA A 255 -5.11 -16.92 -4.64
CA ALA A 255 -4.43 -16.85 -5.92
C ALA A 255 -2.91 -16.65 -5.75
N LEU A 256 -2.50 -15.74 -4.84
CA LEU A 256 -1.10 -15.53 -4.50
C LEU A 256 -0.47 -16.81 -3.93
N ASN A 257 -1.10 -17.43 -2.94
CA ASN A 257 -0.59 -18.67 -2.36
C ASN A 257 -0.53 -19.82 -3.38
N SER A 258 -1.45 -19.90 -4.32
CA SER A 258 -1.50 -20.93 -5.38
C SER A 258 -0.61 -20.62 -6.59
N SER A 259 0.10 -19.50 -6.62
CA SER A 259 0.95 -19.12 -7.75
C SER A 259 2.42 -19.47 -7.54
N LYS A 260 3.11 -19.88 -8.62
CA LYS A 260 4.57 -20.12 -8.61
C LYS A 260 5.34 -18.83 -8.76
N LEU A 261 4.83 -17.89 -9.58
CA LEU A 261 5.43 -16.60 -9.85
C LEU A 261 4.36 -15.51 -9.86
N VAL A 262 4.70 -14.34 -9.34
CA VAL A 262 3.86 -13.14 -9.40
C VAL A 262 4.51 -12.09 -10.28
N ILE A 263 3.74 -11.42 -11.14
CA ILE A 263 4.16 -10.24 -11.89
C ILE A 263 3.29 -9.07 -11.43
N CYS A 264 3.90 -8.00 -10.93
CA CYS A 264 3.14 -6.85 -10.45
C CYS A 264 3.92 -5.54 -10.53
N ARG A 265 3.26 -4.41 -10.27
CA ARG A 265 3.90 -3.12 -10.07
C ARG A 265 4.76 -3.12 -8.80
N ALA A 266 5.84 -2.31 -8.81
CA ALA A 266 6.71 -2.14 -7.65
C ALA A 266 6.09 -1.20 -6.59
N GLY A 267 4.83 -1.44 -6.23
CA GLY A 267 4.15 -0.70 -5.17
C GLY A 267 4.50 -1.26 -3.79
N TYR A 268 4.78 -0.39 -2.82
CA TYR A 268 5.29 -0.82 -1.50
C TYR A 268 4.36 -1.83 -0.80
N SER A 269 3.04 -1.63 -0.84
CA SER A 269 2.10 -2.58 -0.25
C SER A 269 2.14 -3.96 -0.92
N SER A 270 2.32 -4.01 -2.25
CA SER A 270 2.50 -5.28 -2.97
C SER A 270 3.81 -5.96 -2.58
N ILE A 271 4.88 -5.19 -2.41
CA ILE A 271 6.17 -5.71 -1.94
C ILE A 271 6.00 -6.34 -0.55
N MET A 272 5.30 -5.68 0.38
CA MET A 272 5.04 -6.23 1.71
C MET A 272 4.23 -7.54 1.64
N ASP A 273 3.23 -7.61 0.76
CA ASP A 273 2.45 -8.83 0.53
C ASP A 273 3.33 -9.97 -0.02
N LEU A 274 4.18 -9.69 -0.99
CA LEU A 274 5.11 -10.67 -1.58
C LEU A 274 6.13 -11.20 -0.57
N VAL A 275 6.70 -10.29 0.23
CA VAL A 275 7.66 -10.63 1.30
C VAL A 275 6.99 -11.49 2.36
N LYS A 276 5.80 -11.09 2.85
CA LYS A 276 5.03 -11.85 3.85
C LYS A 276 4.73 -13.27 3.38
N LEU A 277 4.36 -13.41 2.11
CA LEU A 277 3.99 -14.70 1.51
C LEU A 277 5.21 -15.47 0.97
N LYS A 278 6.42 -14.92 1.04
CA LYS A 278 7.65 -15.48 0.45
C LYS A 278 7.48 -15.85 -1.03
N LYS A 279 6.81 -14.97 -1.78
CA LYS A 279 6.51 -15.21 -3.20
C LYS A 279 7.61 -14.74 -4.12
N LYS A 280 7.98 -15.59 -5.08
CA LYS A 280 8.80 -15.18 -6.22
C LYS A 280 8.03 -14.17 -7.06
N ALA A 281 8.66 -13.04 -7.39
CA ALA A 281 8.01 -12.03 -8.19
C ALA A 281 8.96 -11.30 -9.15
N ILE A 282 8.40 -10.79 -10.24
CA ILE A 282 9.03 -9.83 -11.14
C ILE A 282 8.32 -8.51 -11.00
N LEU A 283 9.07 -7.47 -10.68
CA LEU A 283 8.53 -6.13 -10.49
C LEU A 283 8.55 -5.33 -11.80
N ILE A 284 7.47 -4.61 -12.09
CA ILE A 284 7.39 -3.72 -13.25
C ILE A 284 7.08 -2.30 -12.73
N PRO A 285 8.10 -1.45 -12.50
CA PRO A 285 7.86 -0.10 -12.01
C PRO A 285 7.07 0.74 -13.00
N THR A 286 6.18 1.59 -12.50
CA THR A 286 5.48 2.57 -13.33
C THR A 286 6.46 3.65 -13.77
N LYS A 287 6.57 3.86 -15.08
CA LYS A 287 7.45 4.87 -15.66
C LYS A 287 7.15 6.26 -15.10
N PHE A 288 8.21 7.00 -14.74
CA PHE A 288 8.17 8.34 -14.13
C PHE A 288 7.60 8.38 -12.70
N GLN A 289 7.41 7.24 -12.06
CA GLN A 289 7.09 7.16 -10.63
C GLN A 289 8.36 6.85 -9.85
N ASN A 290 9.04 7.90 -9.39
CA ASN A 290 10.38 7.82 -8.78
C ASN A 290 10.46 6.81 -7.61
N GLU A 291 9.39 6.68 -6.84
CA GLU A 291 9.31 5.68 -5.75
C GLU A 291 9.40 4.26 -6.28
N GLN A 292 8.56 3.90 -7.25
CA GLN A 292 8.54 2.53 -7.77
C GLN A 292 9.81 2.19 -8.54
N GLU A 293 10.36 3.15 -9.31
CA GLU A 293 11.63 2.98 -10.01
C GLU A 293 12.78 2.75 -9.00
N TYR A 294 12.79 3.51 -7.90
CA TYR A 294 13.76 3.33 -6.84
C TYR A 294 13.60 1.99 -6.12
N LEU A 295 12.37 1.63 -5.70
CA LEU A 295 12.10 0.38 -5.00
C LEU A 295 12.47 -0.84 -5.83
N ALA A 296 12.10 -0.86 -7.11
CA ALA A 296 12.42 -1.96 -8.01
C ALA A 296 13.93 -2.17 -8.13
N LYS A 297 14.69 -1.08 -8.33
CA LYS A 297 16.15 -1.12 -8.41
C LYS A 297 16.78 -1.56 -7.09
N HIS A 298 16.36 -0.96 -5.96
CA HIS A 298 16.87 -1.28 -4.64
C HIS A 298 16.66 -2.77 -4.30
N LEU A 299 15.46 -3.28 -4.52
CA LEU A 299 15.13 -4.68 -4.20
C LEU A 299 15.85 -5.69 -5.10
N GLN A 300 16.17 -5.32 -6.33
CA GLN A 300 17.03 -6.14 -7.17
C GLN A 300 18.48 -6.11 -6.71
N GLU A 301 19.02 -4.95 -6.32
CA GLU A 301 20.38 -4.80 -5.78
C GLU A 301 20.56 -5.58 -4.46
N GLU A 302 19.52 -5.64 -3.62
CA GLU A 302 19.49 -6.42 -2.39
C GLU A 302 19.18 -7.91 -2.61
N GLY A 303 18.96 -8.34 -3.87
CA GLY A 303 18.73 -9.75 -4.22
C GLY A 303 17.33 -10.28 -3.95
N PHE A 304 16.33 -9.40 -3.64
CA PHE A 304 14.97 -9.84 -3.33
C PHE A 304 14.13 -10.11 -4.57
N PHE A 305 14.01 -9.13 -5.47
CA PHE A 305 13.12 -9.21 -6.62
C PHE A 305 13.80 -8.66 -7.88
N PRO A 306 13.88 -9.43 -8.98
CA PRO A 306 14.23 -8.86 -10.26
C PRO A 306 13.15 -7.88 -10.75
N TYR A 307 13.55 -6.91 -11.56
CA TYR A 307 12.58 -6.02 -12.20
C TYR A 307 12.84 -5.88 -13.69
N ILE A 308 11.80 -5.51 -14.42
CA ILE A 308 11.83 -5.18 -15.83
C ILE A 308 11.18 -3.81 -16.05
N ASN A 309 11.81 -2.98 -16.87
CA ASN A 309 11.17 -1.75 -17.31
C ASN A 309 10.04 -2.05 -18.29
N GLU A 310 8.95 -1.28 -18.20
CA GLU A 310 7.77 -1.47 -19.07
C GLU A 310 8.09 -1.37 -20.57
N SER A 311 9.18 -0.69 -20.96
CA SER A 311 9.66 -0.64 -22.35
C SER A 311 10.26 -1.95 -22.86
N ASN A 312 10.70 -2.81 -21.94
CA ASN A 312 11.46 -4.03 -22.23
C ASN A 312 10.64 -5.29 -21.96
N ILE A 313 9.31 -5.14 -21.86
CA ILE A 313 8.38 -6.28 -21.72
C ILE A 313 8.25 -6.91 -23.11
N ASP A 314 8.97 -7.98 -23.27
CA ASP A 314 9.04 -8.85 -24.44
C ASP A 314 9.29 -10.28 -23.96
N ASP A 315 9.97 -11.10 -24.75
CA ASP A 315 10.31 -12.46 -24.37
C ASP A 315 11.21 -12.55 -23.12
N GLN A 316 11.92 -11.48 -22.75
CA GLN A 316 12.76 -11.45 -21.54
C GLN A 316 11.94 -11.69 -20.26
N ILE A 317 10.68 -11.23 -20.20
CA ILE A 317 9.83 -11.49 -19.03
C ILE A 317 9.50 -12.98 -18.91
N VAL A 318 9.40 -13.69 -20.04
CA VAL A 318 9.18 -15.14 -20.08
C VAL A 318 10.43 -15.87 -19.58
N GLU A 319 11.62 -15.45 -20.03
CA GLU A 319 12.90 -16.00 -19.59
C GLU A 319 13.12 -15.77 -18.09
N LEU A 320 12.91 -14.55 -17.60
CA LEU A 320 12.98 -14.24 -16.16
C LEU A 320 11.98 -15.06 -15.33
N SER A 321 10.82 -15.38 -15.90
CA SER A 321 9.83 -16.23 -15.22
C SER A 321 10.32 -17.66 -14.98
N MET A 322 11.35 -18.11 -15.68
CA MET A 322 11.96 -19.42 -15.54
C MET A 322 13.16 -19.43 -14.58
N VAL A 323 13.69 -18.26 -14.21
CA VAL A 323 14.82 -18.16 -13.29
C VAL A 323 14.42 -18.58 -11.88
N LYS A 324 15.19 -19.44 -11.25
CA LYS A 324 15.02 -19.81 -9.86
C LYS A 324 15.69 -18.75 -8.98
N PHE A 325 14.89 -18.00 -8.22
CA PHE A 325 15.36 -17.18 -7.12
C PHE A 325 14.50 -17.49 -5.88
N ASP A 326 15.12 -17.50 -4.72
CA ASP A 326 14.46 -17.81 -3.46
C ASP A 326 14.55 -16.62 -2.53
N ILE A 327 13.42 -16.29 -1.92
CA ILE A 327 13.36 -15.30 -0.85
C ILE A 327 13.46 -16.06 0.45
N ASP A 328 14.68 -16.17 0.98
CA ASP A 328 14.89 -16.66 2.33
C ASP A 328 15.02 -15.50 3.30
N TYR A 329 13.85 -15.08 3.82
CA TYR A 329 13.76 -13.97 4.76
C TYR A 329 12.88 -14.33 5.96
N LYS A 330 13.41 -14.12 7.17
CA LYS A 330 12.65 -14.25 8.42
C LYS A 330 11.88 -12.96 8.68
N ASN A 331 10.58 -12.99 8.46
CA ASN A 331 9.71 -11.84 8.68
C ASN A 331 9.47 -11.58 10.17
N GLU A 332 9.71 -10.36 10.64
CA GLU A 332 9.15 -9.89 11.89
C GLU A 332 7.69 -9.46 11.68
N GLU A 333 6.79 -10.02 12.48
CA GLU A 333 5.39 -9.66 12.40
C GLU A 333 5.11 -8.33 13.11
N PHE A 334 4.15 -7.59 12.57
CA PHE A 334 3.61 -6.40 13.22
C PHE A 334 3.24 -6.68 14.68
N ASN A 335 3.90 -6.02 15.61
CA ASN A 335 3.77 -6.26 17.05
C ASN A 335 2.66 -5.40 17.66
N SER A 336 1.65 -6.03 18.30
CA SER A 336 0.57 -5.34 18.98
C SER A 336 1.00 -4.58 20.26
N VAL A 337 2.22 -4.77 20.75
CA VAL A 337 2.79 -3.99 21.86
C VAL A 337 2.76 -2.49 21.56
N LEU A 338 2.83 -2.09 20.31
CA LEU A 338 2.70 -0.69 19.88
C LEU A 338 1.37 -0.04 20.30
N PHE A 339 0.29 -0.83 20.48
CA PHE A 339 -0.99 -0.32 20.96
C PHE A 339 -1.00 0.09 22.45
N HIS A 340 0.07 -0.18 23.20
CA HIS A 340 0.22 0.33 24.56
C HIS A 340 0.14 1.87 24.60
N LEU A 341 0.54 2.54 23.52
CA LEU A 341 0.39 3.99 23.36
C LEU A 341 -1.07 4.45 23.57
N PHE A 342 -2.06 3.61 23.26
CA PHE A 342 -3.50 3.90 23.33
C PHE A 342 -4.18 3.39 24.59
N LYS A 343 -3.47 2.65 25.45
CA LYS A 343 -4.06 2.11 26.70
C LYS A 343 -4.26 3.19 27.77
N GLY A 344 -3.60 4.34 27.64
CA GLY A 344 -3.51 5.38 28.68
C GLY A 344 -2.49 5.01 29.76
N LYS A 345 -2.03 6.03 30.48
CA LYS A 345 -1.28 5.80 31.73
C LYS A 345 -2.22 5.34 32.82
#